data_969d9caccb445b0d31c14089c798872e
#
_entry.id   969d9caccb445b0d31c14089c798872e
#
_cell.length_a   1.000
_cell.length_b   1.000
_cell.length_c   1.000
_cell.angle_alpha   90.00
_cell.angle_beta   90.00
_cell.angle_gamma   90.00
#
_symmetry.space_group_name_H-M   'P 1'
#
loop_
_entity.id
_entity.type
_entity.pdbx_description
1 polymer ?
#
loop_
_entity_poly.entity_id
_entity_poly.type
_entity_poly.pdbx_seq_one_letter_code
_entity_poly.pdbx_strand_id
1 'polypeptide(L)'
;MRRIIFQTALFLDSGETIDNMELDFFLGEAVVVRVTDKKADEAITLEDIEPYKEEICEGKIVLFNTNWYKTRGTDEFFHHPYVNGDVAKYLVDNGVRFIGIDTINADQTGGTEFPVHDLFSEKRLMIGENWAFFDQIDFERPYVIALPMKLIGCDGS
;
A
#
# COMPACT_ATOMS: atom_id res chain seq x y z
N MET A 1 19.20 8.13 6.80
CA MET A 1 18.62 6.83 7.17
C MET A 1 17.15 6.91 6.77
N ARG A 2 16.74 6.15 5.77
CA ARG A 2 15.37 6.22 5.20
C ARG A 2 14.47 5.34 6.06
N ARG A 3 13.45 5.92 6.67
CA ARG A 3 12.46 5.16 7.44
C ARG A 3 11.33 4.74 6.51
N ILE A 4 11.06 3.46 6.46
CA ILE A 4 9.86 2.87 5.91
C ILE A 4 9.03 2.48 7.13
N ILE A 5 7.80 2.93 7.21
CA ILE A 5 6.86 2.57 8.27
C ILE A 5 5.90 1.57 7.65
N PHE A 6 5.79 0.41 8.27
CA PHE A 6 4.81 -0.59 7.92
C PHE A 6 3.63 -0.46 8.86
N GLN A 7 2.45 -0.45 8.30
CA GLN A 7 1.24 -0.59 9.04
C GLN A 7 0.47 -1.76 8.44
N THR A 8 0.19 -2.77 9.24
CA THR A 8 -0.80 -3.77 8.87
C THR A 8 -2.16 -3.18 9.15
N ALA A 9 -3.09 -3.28 8.20
CA ALA A 9 -4.47 -2.89 8.40
C ALA A 9 -5.17 -3.92 9.30
N LEU A 10 -4.91 -3.86 10.59
CA LEU A 10 -5.56 -4.72 11.58
C LEU A 10 -6.53 -3.89 12.43
N PHE A 11 -7.64 -3.49 11.84
CA PHE A 11 -8.79 -2.96 12.55
C PHE A 11 -9.81 -4.04 12.96
N LEU A 12 -9.44 -5.33 12.86
CA LEU A 12 -10.35 -6.41 13.22
C LEU A 12 -10.04 -6.97 14.60
N ASP A 13 -11.09 -7.23 15.36
CA ASP A 13 -11.10 -8.07 16.58
C ASP A 13 -10.60 -9.51 16.35
N SER A 14 -10.07 -9.83 15.18
CA SER A 14 -9.59 -11.17 14.81
C SER A 14 -8.25 -11.55 15.45
N GLY A 15 -7.59 -10.60 16.10
CA GLY A 15 -6.44 -10.88 16.96
C GLY A 15 -5.15 -11.32 16.27
N GLU A 16 -5.03 -11.18 14.94
CA GLU A 16 -3.77 -11.47 14.27
C GLU A 16 -2.82 -10.27 14.41
N THR A 17 -1.62 -10.53 14.85
CA THR A 17 -0.61 -9.51 15.11
C THR A 17 0.58 -9.71 14.18
N ILE A 18 1.34 -8.65 13.92
CA ILE A 18 2.45 -8.67 12.96
C ILE A 18 3.52 -9.72 13.27
N ASP A 19 3.66 -10.10 14.54
CA ASP A 19 4.59 -11.11 15.00
C ASP A 19 4.14 -12.56 14.69
N ASN A 20 2.87 -12.74 14.32
CA ASN A 20 2.28 -14.04 13.94
C ASN A 20 2.14 -14.21 12.41
N MET A 21 2.42 -13.16 11.63
CA MET A 21 2.36 -13.26 10.17
C MET A 21 3.54 -14.02 9.59
N GLU A 22 3.27 -14.82 8.57
CA GLU A 22 4.30 -15.55 7.83
C GLU A 22 5.19 -14.57 7.05
N LEU A 23 6.51 -14.78 7.07
CA LEU A 23 7.47 -13.85 6.47
C LEU A 23 7.33 -13.71 4.95
N ASP A 24 6.76 -14.68 4.26
CA ASP A 24 6.51 -14.65 2.82
C ASP A 24 5.51 -13.58 2.40
N PHE A 25 4.66 -13.09 3.33
CA PHE A 25 3.79 -11.94 3.08
C PHE A 25 4.57 -10.66 2.76
N PHE A 26 5.78 -10.54 3.31
CA PHE A 26 6.61 -9.35 3.23
C PHE A 26 7.62 -9.38 2.08
N LEU A 27 7.55 -10.40 1.24
CA LEU A 27 8.51 -10.67 0.18
C LEU A 27 7.78 -10.93 -1.14
N GLY A 28 8.27 -10.37 -2.24
CA GLY A 28 7.71 -10.69 -3.55
C GLY A 28 8.16 -9.79 -4.67
N GLU A 29 7.94 -10.24 -5.90
CA GLU A 29 8.06 -9.37 -7.07
C GLU A 29 7.00 -8.29 -7.01
N ALA A 30 7.34 -7.09 -7.43
CA ALA A 30 6.41 -5.97 -7.38
C ALA A 30 6.07 -5.42 -8.78
N VAL A 31 4.85 -4.88 -8.86
CA VAL A 31 4.39 -4.02 -9.95
C VAL A 31 4.38 -2.59 -9.42
N VAL A 32 5.07 -1.68 -10.08
CA VAL A 32 5.09 -0.26 -9.69
C VAL A 32 4.09 0.51 -10.55
N VAL A 33 2.93 0.80 -9.97
CA VAL A 33 1.88 1.61 -10.58
C VAL A 33 2.25 3.08 -10.43
N ARG A 34 2.54 3.75 -11.54
CA ARG A 34 2.98 5.15 -11.57
C ARG A 34 1.80 6.06 -11.86
N VAL A 35 1.39 6.81 -10.85
CA VAL A 35 0.25 7.75 -10.86
C VAL A 35 0.71 9.13 -10.35
N THR A 36 1.80 9.60 -10.93
CA THR A 36 2.51 10.82 -10.45
C THR A 36 1.86 12.12 -10.86
N ASP A 37 0.81 12.08 -11.66
CA ASP A 37 -0.01 13.20 -12.12
C ASP A 37 -1.25 13.45 -11.25
N LYS A 38 -1.51 12.56 -10.29
CA LYS A 38 -2.60 12.72 -9.32
C LYS A 38 -2.40 13.95 -8.45
N LYS A 39 -3.52 14.62 -8.16
CA LYS A 39 -3.57 15.83 -7.35
C LYS A 39 -3.98 15.52 -5.91
N ALA A 40 -3.94 16.55 -5.07
CA ALA A 40 -4.45 16.50 -3.71
C ALA A 40 -5.87 15.93 -3.65
N ASP A 41 -6.11 15.01 -2.73
CA ASP A 41 -7.41 14.38 -2.47
C ASP A 41 -8.02 13.65 -3.69
N GLU A 42 -7.19 13.27 -4.69
CA GLU A 42 -7.64 12.59 -5.90
C GLU A 42 -7.52 11.06 -5.75
N ALA A 43 -8.59 10.36 -6.14
CA ALA A 43 -8.60 8.89 -6.09
C ALA A 43 -7.77 8.27 -7.22
N ILE A 44 -7.02 7.22 -6.90
CA ILE A 44 -6.42 6.29 -7.85
C ILE A 44 -7.52 5.31 -8.27
N THR A 45 -7.83 5.25 -9.55
CA THR A 45 -8.98 4.54 -10.11
C THR A 45 -8.58 3.30 -10.92
N LEU A 46 -9.57 2.52 -11.36
CA LEU A 46 -9.34 1.37 -12.25
C LEU A 46 -8.73 1.76 -13.61
N GLU A 47 -8.98 2.99 -14.06
CA GLU A 47 -8.38 3.52 -15.29
C GLU A 47 -6.87 3.74 -15.13
N ASP A 48 -6.45 4.22 -13.97
CA ASP A 48 -5.04 4.46 -13.66
C ASP A 48 -4.21 3.16 -13.61
N ILE A 49 -4.81 2.06 -13.22
CA ILE A 49 -4.14 0.76 -13.15
C ILE A 49 -4.29 -0.06 -14.44
N GLU A 50 -5.08 0.39 -15.42
CA GLU A 50 -5.33 -0.33 -16.67
C GLU A 50 -4.04 -0.77 -17.38
N PRO A 51 -2.98 0.08 -17.50
CA PRO A 51 -1.72 -0.32 -18.13
C PRO A 51 -0.96 -1.44 -17.42
N TYR A 52 -1.29 -1.71 -16.16
CA TYR A 52 -0.57 -2.66 -15.29
C TYR A 52 -1.35 -3.96 -15.04
N LYS A 53 -2.58 -4.07 -15.53
CA LYS A 53 -3.48 -5.20 -15.22
C LYS A 53 -2.92 -6.56 -15.64
N GLU A 54 -2.17 -6.61 -16.74
CA GLU A 54 -1.55 -7.86 -17.19
C GLU A 54 -0.42 -8.34 -16.25
N GLU A 55 0.20 -7.42 -15.50
CA GLU A 55 1.27 -7.73 -14.55
C GLU A 55 0.75 -8.00 -13.15
N ILE A 56 -0.45 -7.48 -12.82
CA ILE A 56 -1.10 -7.64 -11.52
C ILE A 56 -1.72 -9.04 -11.43
N CYS A 57 -1.09 -9.92 -10.67
CA CYS A 57 -1.54 -11.28 -10.47
C CYS A 57 -1.12 -11.81 -9.09
N GLU A 58 -1.58 -13.01 -8.77
CA GLU A 58 -1.27 -13.68 -7.50
C GLU A 58 0.25 -13.70 -7.20
N GLY A 59 0.59 -13.38 -5.96
CA GLY A 59 1.97 -13.34 -5.46
C GLY A 59 2.73 -12.06 -5.77
N LYS A 60 2.13 -11.11 -6.50
CA LYS A 60 2.73 -9.78 -6.70
C LYS A 60 2.42 -8.84 -5.54
N ILE A 61 3.37 -7.92 -5.31
CA ILE A 61 3.19 -6.75 -4.46
C ILE A 61 2.92 -5.57 -5.38
N VAL A 62 1.92 -4.74 -5.07
CA VAL A 62 1.60 -3.56 -5.88
C VAL A 62 2.07 -2.31 -5.14
N LEU A 63 2.93 -1.52 -5.78
CA LEU A 63 3.48 -0.28 -5.24
C LEU A 63 2.89 0.92 -5.98
N PHE A 64 2.18 1.80 -5.28
CA PHE A 64 1.64 3.03 -5.83
C PHE A 64 2.65 4.17 -5.68
N ASN A 65 3.21 4.61 -6.80
CA ASN A 65 4.10 5.76 -6.87
C ASN A 65 3.33 7.01 -7.26
N THR A 66 3.01 7.83 -6.28
CA THR A 66 2.36 9.14 -6.47
C THR A 66 3.36 10.29 -6.46
N ASN A 67 4.59 10.07 -5.99
CA ASN A 67 5.58 11.09 -5.63
C ASN A 67 5.16 11.98 -4.44
N TRP A 68 4.05 11.68 -3.76
CA TRP A 68 3.53 12.52 -2.68
C TRP A 68 4.44 12.57 -1.46
N TYR A 69 5.28 11.54 -1.27
CA TYR A 69 6.31 11.55 -0.22
C TYR A 69 7.20 12.82 -0.26
N LYS A 70 7.26 13.53 -1.40
CA LYS A 70 8.05 14.77 -1.57
C LYS A 70 7.43 15.96 -0.82
N THR A 71 6.14 15.91 -0.48
CA THR A 71 5.44 16.94 0.31
C THR A 71 5.57 16.70 1.82
N ARG A 72 6.29 15.67 2.23
CA ARG A 72 6.49 15.31 3.64
C ARG A 72 7.04 16.49 4.45
N GLY A 73 6.41 16.78 5.60
CA GLY A 73 6.76 17.90 6.45
C GLY A 73 5.99 19.20 6.16
N THR A 74 5.05 19.17 5.22
CA THR A 74 4.10 20.25 4.95
C THR A 74 2.67 19.79 5.23
N ASP A 75 1.73 20.74 5.36
CA ASP A 75 0.30 20.42 5.54
C ASP A 75 -0.28 19.70 4.31
N GLU A 76 0.27 19.95 3.11
CA GLU A 76 -0.12 19.31 1.87
C GLU A 76 0.01 17.78 1.93
N PHE A 77 0.94 17.26 2.75
CA PHE A 77 1.15 15.82 2.89
C PHE A 77 -0.10 15.05 3.31
N PHE A 78 -1.01 15.71 4.03
CA PHE A 78 -2.27 15.11 4.51
C PHE A 78 -3.41 15.17 3.48
N HIS A 79 -3.21 15.89 2.36
CA HIS A 79 -4.14 16.00 1.23
C HIS A 79 -3.68 15.14 0.06
N HIS A 80 -3.37 13.90 0.32
CA HIS A 80 -2.71 13.00 -0.64
C HIS A 80 -3.67 12.28 -1.59
N PRO A 81 -3.17 11.80 -2.75
CA PRO A 81 -3.89 10.80 -3.53
C PRO A 81 -4.12 9.52 -2.71
N TYR A 82 -5.23 8.85 -2.96
CA TYR A 82 -5.62 7.65 -2.23
C TYR A 82 -6.14 6.56 -3.16
N VAL A 83 -6.12 5.32 -2.71
CA VAL A 83 -6.59 4.16 -3.50
C VAL A 83 -8.12 4.08 -3.41
N ASN A 84 -8.81 4.01 -4.57
CA ASN A 84 -10.25 3.79 -4.61
C ASN A 84 -10.59 2.35 -4.17
N GLY A 85 -11.71 2.17 -3.48
CA GLY A 85 -12.17 0.85 -3.03
C GLY A 85 -12.34 -0.18 -4.17
N ASP A 86 -12.73 0.26 -5.38
CA ASP A 86 -12.82 -0.63 -6.55
C ASP A 86 -11.45 -1.14 -6.99
N VAL A 87 -10.40 -0.31 -6.87
CA VAL A 87 -9.01 -0.72 -7.12
C VAL A 87 -8.59 -1.74 -6.08
N ALA A 88 -8.83 -1.48 -4.80
CA ALA A 88 -8.52 -2.43 -3.73
C ALA A 88 -9.20 -3.77 -3.96
N LYS A 89 -10.50 -3.75 -4.32
CA LYS A 89 -11.24 -4.96 -4.67
C LYS A 89 -10.63 -5.70 -5.86
N TYR A 90 -10.29 -4.99 -6.94
CA TYR A 90 -9.64 -5.59 -8.11
C TYR A 90 -8.34 -6.29 -7.72
N LEU A 91 -7.49 -5.65 -6.91
CA LEU A 91 -6.22 -6.22 -6.47
C LEU A 91 -6.42 -7.50 -5.67
N VAL A 92 -7.35 -7.49 -4.72
CA VAL A 92 -7.69 -8.65 -3.90
C VAL A 92 -8.22 -9.81 -4.75
N ASP A 93 -9.14 -9.51 -5.69
CA ASP A 93 -9.73 -10.51 -6.59
C ASP A 93 -8.67 -11.15 -7.53
N ASN A 94 -7.55 -10.45 -7.77
CA ASN A 94 -6.41 -10.96 -8.55
C ASN A 94 -5.27 -11.54 -7.68
N GLY A 95 -5.51 -11.78 -6.39
CA GLY A 95 -4.58 -12.47 -5.50
C GLY A 95 -3.43 -11.62 -4.97
N VAL A 96 -3.52 -10.28 -5.08
CA VAL A 96 -2.56 -9.37 -4.44
C VAL A 96 -2.78 -9.38 -2.93
N ARG A 97 -1.73 -9.66 -2.18
CA ARG A 97 -1.78 -9.76 -0.72
C ARG A 97 -1.11 -8.59 0.00
N PHE A 98 -0.36 -7.78 -0.72
CA PHE A 98 0.38 -6.66 -0.16
C PHE A 98 0.38 -5.48 -1.14
N ILE A 99 0.00 -4.31 -0.65
CA ILE A 99 0.17 -3.04 -1.36
C ILE A 99 1.09 -2.10 -0.58
N GLY A 100 1.88 -1.30 -1.31
CA GLY A 100 2.68 -0.22 -0.75
C GLY A 100 2.30 1.11 -1.40
N ILE A 101 2.26 2.19 -0.63
CA ILE A 101 1.98 3.53 -1.14
C ILE A 101 2.91 4.57 -0.50
N ASP A 102 3.27 5.60 -1.26
CA ASP A 102 4.18 6.67 -0.83
C ASP A 102 3.46 7.88 -0.20
N THR A 103 2.18 7.69 0.16
CA THR A 103 1.35 8.64 0.92
C THR A 103 1.26 8.22 2.39
N ILE A 104 0.67 9.09 3.23
CA ILE A 104 0.51 8.82 4.66
C ILE A 104 -0.55 7.73 4.93
N ASN A 105 -1.49 7.54 4.00
CA ASN A 105 -2.62 6.64 4.14
C ASN A 105 -3.02 6.08 2.76
N ALA A 106 -3.46 4.83 2.70
CA ALA A 106 -4.02 4.23 1.49
C ALA A 106 -5.44 4.72 1.20
N ASP A 107 -6.25 4.97 2.25
CA ASP A 107 -7.55 5.62 2.15
C ASP A 107 -7.42 7.15 2.29
N GLN A 108 -8.49 7.89 2.00
CA GLN A 108 -8.51 9.35 2.12
C GLN A 108 -8.37 9.80 3.58
N THR A 109 -7.37 10.64 3.87
CA THR A 109 -7.20 11.20 5.21
C THR A 109 -8.35 12.17 5.55
N GLY A 110 -8.90 12.04 6.75
CA GLY A 110 -10.05 12.84 7.22
C GLY A 110 -11.41 12.35 6.72
N GLY A 111 -11.46 11.27 5.96
CA GLY A 111 -12.69 10.55 5.62
C GLY A 111 -13.31 9.84 6.82
N THR A 112 -14.55 9.39 6.64
CA THR A 112 -15.29 8.58 7.65
C THR A 112 -15.38 7.11 7.26
N GLU A 113 -14.94 6.77 6.06
CA GLU A 113 -14.93 5.42 5.49
C GLU A 113 -13.52 5.05 5.09
N PHE A 114 -13.16 3.79 5.28
CA PHE A 114 -11.81 3.27 5.02
C PHE A 114 -11.88 1.97 4.19
N PRO A 115 -12.42 2.04 2.96
CA PRO A 115 -12.73 0.84 2.17
C PRO A 115 -11.51 -0.02 1.85
N VAL A 116 -10.33 0.56 1.73
CA VAL A 116 -9.08 -0.20 1.50
C VAL A 116 -8.67 -0.93 2.76
N HIS A 117 -8.62 -0.22 3.89
CA HIS A 117 -8.27 -0.82 5.18
C HIS A 117 -9.28 -1.89 5.59
N ASP A 118 -10.58 -1.61 5.47
CA ASP A 118 -11.64 -2.56 5.83
C ASP A 118 -11.52 -3.86 5.03
N LEU A 119 -11.35 -3.75 3.70
CA LEU A 119 -11.23 -4.91 2.82
C LEU A 119 -9.95 -5.70 3.11
N PHE A 120 -8.80 -5.03 3.23
CA PHE A 120 -7.51 -5.69 3.46
C PHE A 120 -7.49 -6.36 4.84
N SER A 121 -8.07 -5.70 5.84
CA SER A 121 -8.22 -6.25 7.18
C SER A 121 -9.13 -7.50 7.18
N GLU A 122 -10.32 -7.43 6.56
CA GLU A 122 -11.23 -8.59 6.42
C GLU A 122 -10.54 -9.78 5.79
N LYS A 123 -9.70 -9.55 4.78
CA LYS A 123 -8.97 -10.59 4.04
C LYS A 123 -7.61 -10.94 4.63
N ARG A 124 -7.20 -10.31 5.75
CA ARG A 124 -5.90 -10.49 6.40
C ARG A 124 -4.72 -10.21 5.45
N LEU A 125 -4.80 -9.10 4.75
CA LEU A 125 -3.81 -8.64 3.79
C LEU A 125 -3.03 -7.45 4.35
N MET A 126 -1.97 -7.04 3.64
CA MET A 126 -1.01 -6.06 4.12
C MET A 126 -1.11 -4.74 3.38
N ILE A 127 -1.04 -3.64 4.13
CA ILE A 127 -0.84 -2.29 3.59
C ILE A 127 0.46 -1.72 4.16
N GLY A 128 1.33 -1.25 3.28
CA GLY A 128 2.53 -0.49 3.64
C GLY A 128 2.36 0.97 3.25
N GLU A 129 2.44 1.86 4.20
CA GLU A 129 2.22 3.30 4.02
C GLU A 129 3.46 4.10 4.35
N ASN A 130 3.46 5.38 3.98
CA ASN A 130 4.62 6.25 4.22
C ASN A 130 5.91 5.80 3.55
N TRP A 131 5.82 5.05 2.46
CA TRP A 131 7.00 4.68 1.70
C TRP A 131 7.57 5.89 0.94
N ALA A 132 8.72 5.73 0.33
CA ALA A 132 9.34 6.80 -0.42
C ALA A 132 10.27 6.23 -1.50
N PHE A 133 10.54 7.07 -2.51
CA PHE A 133 11.54 6.79 -3.53
C PHE A 133 11.18 5.68 -4.51
N PHE A 134 9.89 5.40 -4.71
CA PHE A 134 9.44 4.51 -5.77
C PHE A 134 9.80 5.04 -7.17
N ASP A 135 9.96 6.36 -7.30
CA ASP A 135 10.47 7.02 -8.50
C ASP A 135 11.92 6.64 -8.87
N GLN A 136 12.67 6.05 -7.93
CA GLN A 136 14.03 5.56 -8.15
C GLN A 136 14.10 4.07 -8.58
N ILE A 137 12.95 3.40 -8.66
CA ILE A 137 12.86 2.04 -9.22
C ILE A 137 12.77 2.19 -10.73
N ASP A 138 13.90 2.09 -11.43
CA ASP A 138 14.05 2.30 -12.87
C ASP A 138 14.38 1.00 -13.64
N PHE A 139 14.22 -0.14 -12.98
CA PHE A 139 14.51 -1.48 -13.50
C PHE A 139 13.25 -2.36 -13.53
N GLU A 140 13.26 -3.33 -14.43
CA GLU A 140 12.18 -4.30 -14.57
C GLU A 140 12.17 -5.31 -13.43
N ARG A 141 10.97 -5.79 -13.07
CA ARG A 141 10.73 -6.85 -12.08
C ARG A 141 11.39 -6.56 -10.71
N PRO A 142 11.07 -5.44 -10.07
CA PRO A 142 11.59 -5.15 -8.75
C PRO A 142 11.13 -6.22 -7.74
N TYR A 143 12.03 -6.58 -6.81
CA TYR A 143 11.72 -7.50 -5.73
C TYR A 143 11.69 -6.73 -4.41
N VAL A 144 10.56 -6.81 -3.70
CA VAL A 144 10.35 -6.16 -2.41
C VAL A 144 10.78 -7.10 -1.29
N ILE A 145 11.52 -6.55 -0.35
CA ILE A 145 11.84 -7.16 0.96
C ILE A 145 11.46 -6.13 2.01
N ALA A 146 10.30 -6.33 2.61
CA ALA A 146 9.65 -5.35 3.49
C ALA A 146 9.44 -5.91 4.90
N LEU A 147 10.46 -6.54 5.47
CA LEU A 147 10.37 -7.22 6.76
C LEU A 147 10.03 -6.25 7.89
N PRO A 148 8.94 -6.49 8.66
CA PRO A 148 8.58 -5.69 9.81
C PRO A 148 9.50 -5.95 10.99
N MET A 149 9.52 -5.02 11.94
CA MET A 149 10.02 -5.35 13.26
C MET A 149 9.04 -6.29 13.98
N LYS A 150 9.55 -7.35 14.60
CA LYS A 150 8.72 -8.30 15.34
C LYS A 150 8.29 -7.70 16.68
N LEU A 151 7.26 -6.87 16.65
CA LEU A 151 6.65 -6.29 17.86
C LEU A 151 5.52 -7.20 18.33
N ILE A 152 5.71 -7.81 19.50
CA ILE A 152 4.75 -8.79 20.05
C ILE A 152 3.42 -8.11 20.36
N GLY A 153 2.34 -8.64 19.81
CA GLY A 153 0.98 -8.17 20.06
C GLY A 153 0.64 -6.83 19.39
N CYS A 154 1.48 -6.35 18.45
CA CYS A 154 1.21 -5.13 17.69
C CYS A 154 0.64 -5.45 16.31
N ASP A 155 -0.19 -4.54 15.83
CA ASP A 155 -0.82 -4.61 14.51
C ASP A 155 0.06 -4.05 13.38
N GLY A 156 1.18 -3.43 13.73
CA GLY A 156 2.12 -2.86 12.76
C GLY A 156 3.49 -2.53 13.36
N SER A 157 4.43 -2.11 12.50
CA SER A 157 5.78 -1.71 12.91
C SER A 157 6.43 -0.70 11.96
#